data_e40888aad9168bc944f6c15c99378e81
#
_entry.id   e40888aad9168bc944f6c15c99378e81
#
_cell.length_a   1.000
_cell.length_b   1.000
_cell.length_c   1.000
_cell.angle_alpha   90.00
_cell.angle_beta   90.00
_cell.angle_gamma   90.00
#
_symmetry.space_group_name_H-M   'P 1'
#
loop_
_entity.id
_entity.type
_entity.pdbx_description
1 polymer ?
#
loop_
_entity_poly.entity_id
_entity_poly.type
_entity_poly.pdbx_seq_one_letter_code
_entity_poly.pdbx_strand_id
1 'polypeptide(L)'
;MASALRTVAGSFLVMLVILGGTVGLVVERATITAYAPGLISVFDSIGLSVRPDTDRLRIVDLQADYAGDTMRLRGKLRNDAAYFAHAPLLEVTVMSEGGAALANQIIRTDDEIIRPSATSSFFTQLVFEASREPTVTVTMRDDPVGQRR
;
A
#
# COMPACT_ATOMS: atom_id res chain seq x y z
N MET A 1 -14.99 49.48 -19.73
CA MET A 1 -13.76 48.76 -19.32
C MET A 1 -13.87 47.92 -18.05
N ALA A 2 -14.60 48.34 -17.03
CA ALA A 2 -14.74 47.60 -15.76
C ALA A 2 -15.46 46.24 -15.87
N SER A 3 -16.39 46.05 -16.82
CA SER A 3 -17.12 44.79 -17.00
C SER A 3 -16.23 43.68 -17.63
N ALA A 4 -15.41 44.03 -18.60
CA ALA A 4 -14.48 43.10 -19.23
C ALA A 4 -13.41 42.58 -18.25
N LEU A 5 -12.93 43.46 -17.36
CA LEU A 5 -11.95 43.08 -16.33
C LEU A 5 -12.53 42.09 -15.31
N ARG A 6 -13.81 42.26 -14.91
CA ARG A 6 -14.51 41.34 -14.02
C ARG A 6 -14.73 39.96 -14.65
N THR A 7 -15.06 39.89 -15.94
CA THR A 7 -15.25 38.62 -16.63
C THR A 7 -13.94 37.87 -16.79
N VAL A 8 -12.84 38.53 -17.12
CA VAL A 8 -11.50 37.92 -17.23
C VAL A 8 -11.02 37.41 -15.86
N ALA A 9 -11.19 38.21 -14.80
CA ALA A 9 -10.81 37.81 -13.45
C ALA A 9 -11.63 36.58 -12.95
N GLY A 10 -12.93 36.55 -13.27
CA GLY A 10 -13.80 35.40 -12.94
C GLY A 10 -13.37 34.11 -13.67
N SER A 11 -13.08 34.19 -14.95
CA SER A 11 -12.63 33.06 -15.76
C SER A 11 -11.27 32.54 -15.27
N PHE A 12 -10.36 33.42 -14.89
CA PHE A 12 -9.06 33.03 -14.35
C PHE A 12 -9.16 32.34 -12.99
N LEU A 13 -10.06 32.82 -12.13
CA LEU A 13 -10.32 32.20 -10.84
C LEU A 13 -10.91 30.77 -11.00
N VAL A 14 -11.87 30.59 -11.89
CA VAL A 14 -12.46 29.27 -12.21
C VAL A 14 -11.40 28.34 -12.75
N MET A 15 -10.54 28.80 -13.66
CA MET A 15 -9.44 28.00 -14.19
C MET A 15 -8.44 27.58 -13.11
N LEU A 16 -8.10 28.47 -12.18
CA LEU A 16 -7.23 28.16 -11.04
C LEU A 16 -7.86 27.10 -10.11
N VAL A 17 -9.16 27.18 -9.84
CA VAL A 17 -9.87 26.21 -9.01
C VAL A 17 -9.91 24.83 -9.68
N ILE A 18 -10.16 24.77 -10.99
CA ILE A 18 -10.15 23.53 -11.76
C ILE A 18 -8.74 22.91 -11.77
N LEU A 19 -7.71 23.70 -12.07
CA LEU A 19 -6.32 23.23 -12.08
C LEU A 19 -5.87 22.76 -10.69
N GLY A 20 -6.14 23.56 -9.66
CA GLY A 20 -5.80 23.21 -8.27
C GLY A 20 -6.55 21.95 -7.79
N GLY A 21 -7.83 21.84 -8.11
CA GLY A 21 -8.63 20.66 -7.82
C GLY A 21 -8.12 19.40 -8.53
N THR A 22 -7.77 19.52 -9.81
CA THR A 22 -7.21 18.40 -10.59
C THR A 22 -5.87 17.92 -10.04
N VAL A 23 -4.97 18.85 -9.72
CA VAL A 23 -3.67 18.51 -9.11
C VAL A 23 -3.87 17.85 -7.76
N GLY A 24 -4.76 18.36 -6.92
CA GLY A 24 -5.09 17.76 -5.64
C GLY A 24 -5.63 16.32 -5.78
N LEU A 25 -6.53 16.07 -6.72
CA LEU A 25 -7.06 14.74 -7.03
C LEU A 25 -5.95 13.75 -7.46
N VAL A 26 -5.00 14.20 -8.25
CA VAL A 26 -3.89 13.35 -8.72
C VAL A 26 -2.92 13.04 -7.59
N VAL A 27 -2.60 14.00 -6.75
CA VAL A 27 -1.66 13.83 -5.64
C VAL A 27 -2.26 12.92 -4.56
N GLU A 28 -3.52 13.16 -4.18
CA GLU A 28 -4.21 12.43 -3.10
C GLU A 28 -4.98 11.20 -3.58
N ARG A 29 -4.70 10.70 -4.79
CA ARG A 29 -5.45 9.59 -5.39
C ARG A 29 -5.48 8.32 -4.53
N ALA A 30 -4.40 8.01 -3.81
CA ALA A 30 -4.33 6.85 -2.92
C ALA A 30 -5.34 6.96 -1.77
N THR A 31 -5.42 8.13 -1.14
CA THR A 31 -6.38 8.41 -0.06
C THR A 31 -7.82 8.43 -0.58
N ILE A 32 -8.05 9.07 -1.72
CA ILE A 32 -9.39 9.18 -2.32
C ILE A 32 -9.93 7.80 -2.70
N THR A 33 -9.11 6.95 -3.31
CA THR A 33 -9.52 5.60 -3.70
C THR A 33 -9.68 4.66 -2.52
N ALA A 34 -9.06 4.92 -1.38
CA ALA A 34 -9.31 4.17 -0.16
C ALA A 34 -10.72 4.44 0.42
N TYR A 35 -11.27 5.65 0.20
CA TYR A 35 -12.67 5.97 0.53
C TYR A 35 -13.66 5.54 -0.57
N ALA A 36 -13.22 5.53 -1.82
CA ALA A 36 -14.03 5.22 -2.99
C ALA A 36 -13.30 4.26 -3.95
N PRO A 37 -13.23 2.95 -3.63
CA PRO A 37 -12.46 1.96 -4.38
C PRO A 37 -12.81 1.87 -5.87
N GLY A 38 -14.06 2.20 -6.23
CA GLY A 38 -14.51 2.22 -7.63
C GLY A 38 -13.76 3.23 -8.53
N LEU A 39 -13.06 4.21 -7.93
CA LEU A 39 -12.26 5.18 -8.68
C LEU A 39 -10.90 4.61 -9.14
N ILE A 40 -10.46 3.46 -8.63
CA ILE A 40 -9.20 2.82 -9.04
C ILE A 40 -9.19 2.60 -10.56
N SER A 41 -10.27 2.03 -11.11
CA SER A 41 -10.38 1.77 -12.54
C SER A 41 -10.37 3.05 -13.39
N VAL A 42 -10.89 4.15 -12.86
CA VAL A 42 -10.87 5.46 -13.53
C VAL A 42 -9.45 5.99 -13.60
N PHE A 43 -8.70 5.96 -12.48
CA PHE A 43 -7.31 6.38 -12.47
C PHE A 43 -6.42 5.50 -13.36
N ASP A 44 -6.62 4.20 -13.34
CA ASP A 44 -5.87 3.26 -14.21
C ASP A 44 -6.16 3.52 -15.69
N SER A 45 -7.39 3.85 -16.07
CA SER A 45 -7.77 4.12 -17.47
C SER A 45 -7.08 5.35 -18.07
N ILE A 46 -6.66 6.29 -17.23
CA ILE A 46 -5.90 7.49 -17.63
C ILE A 46 -4.40 7.38 -17.35
N GLY A 47 -3.92 6.17 -17.03
CA GLY A 47 -2.50 5.89 -16.80
C GLY A 47 -1.97 6.34 -15.43
N LEU A 48 -2.84 6.69 -14.48
CA LEU A 48 -2.49 7.11 -13.12
C LEU A 48 -2.72 5.96 -12.14
N SER A 49 -1.86 4.96 -12.15
CA SER A 49 -1.97 3.84 -11.21
C SER A 49 -1.93 4.31 -9.76
N VAL A 50 -2.78 3.72 -8.93
CA VAL A 50 -2.86 3.98 -7.49
C VAL A 50 -1.88 3.07 -6.77
N ARG A 51 -1.03 3.63 -5.92
CA ARG A 51 -0.08 2.88 -5.09
C ARG A 51 -0.42 3.04 -3.62
N PRO A 52 -0.13 2.04 -2.77
CA PRO A 52 -0.27 2.18 -1.33
C PRO A 52 0.64 3.28 -0.80
N ASP A 53 0.17 4.06 0.18
CA ASP A 53 1.03 4.96 0.96
C ASP A 53 1.69 4.14 2.08
N THR A 54 2.88 3.61 1.80
CA THR A 54 3.61 2.74 2.74
C THR A 54 4.31 3.51 3.86
N ASP A 55 4.49 4.83 3.73
CA ASP A 55 5.20 5.66 4.72
C ASP A 55 4.51 5.69 6.09
N ARG A 56 3.19 5.52 6.10
CA ARG A 56 2.36 5.51 7.31
C ARG A 56 1.93 4.12 7.76
N LEU A 57 2.39 3.09 7.09
CA LEU A 57 2.12 1.70 7.43
C LEU A 57 3.32 1.10 8.17
N ARG A 58 3.04 0.34 9.24
CA ARG A 58 4.08 -0.32 10.03
C ARG A 58 3.73 -1.78 10.27
N ILE A 59 4.72 -2.65 10.09
CA ILE A 59 4.62 -4.05 10.50
C ILE A 59 4.85 -4.11 12.00
N VAL A 60 3.91 -4.69 12.72
CA VAL A 60 3.95 -4.85 14.18
C VAL A 60 3.60 -6.30 14.56
N ASP A 61 3.95 -6.70 15.78
CA ASP A 61 3.62 -8.04 16.33
C ASP A 61 4.10 -9.21 15.42
N LEU A 62 5.26 -9.04 14.76
CA LEU A 62 5.81 -10.08 13.88
C LEU A 62 6.32 -11.27 14.72
N GLN A 63 5.81 -12.47 14.43
CA GLN A 63 6.19 -13.70 15.09
C GLN A 63 6.42 -14.79 14.05
N ALA A 64 7.54 -15.49 14.18
CA ALA A 64 7.90 -16.61 13.32
C ALA A 64 8.10 -17.86 14.21
N ASP A 65 7.32 -18.89 13.95
CA ASP A 65 7.40 -20.19 14.62
C ASP A 65 8.00 -21.20 13.64
N TYR A 66 9.08 -21.84 14.03
CA TYR A 66 9.80 -22.84 13.21
C TYR A 66 9.52 -24.24 13.69
N ALA A 67 9.24 -25.15 12.77
CA ALA A 67 9.04 -26.56 13.00
C ALA A 67 9.70 -27.37 11.87
N GLY A 68 10.97 -27.74 12.06
CA GLY A 68 11.78 -28.43 11.06
C GLY A 68 12.03 -27.56 9.81
N ASP A 69 11.49 -28.01 8.69
CA ASP A 69 11.57 -27.34 7.37
C ASP A 69 10.40 -26.37 7.09
N THR A 70 9.55 -26.19 8.08
CA THR A 70 8.34 -25.35 7.96
C THR A 70 8.42 -24.17 8.90
N MET A 71 8.10 -22.98 8.39
CA MET A 71 7.93 -21.76 9.16
C MET A 71 6.49 -21.27 9.06
N ARG A 72 5.93 -20.89 10.19
CA ARG A 72 4.67 -20.15 10.29
C ARG A 72 4.97 -18.72 10.69
N LEU A 73 4.56 -17.79 9.86
CA LEU A 73 4.73 -16.37 10.08
C LEU A 73 3.37 -15.72 10.29
N ARG A 74 3.27 -14.94 11.34
CA ARG A 74 2.10 -14.10 11.62
C ARG A 74 2.55 -12.71 12.03
N GLY A 75 1.74 -11.73 11.72
CA GLY A 75 2.01 -10.35 12.09
C GLY A 75 0.80 -9.48 11.80
N LYS A 76 0.96 -8.19 12.05
CA LYS A 76 -0.06 -7.18 11.79
C LYS A 76 0.54 -6.03 11.04
N LEU A 77 -0.22 -5.44 10.13
CA LEU A 77 0.08 -4.19 9.47
C LEU A 77 -0.77 -3.10 10.11
N ARG A 78 -0.14 -2.09 10.72
CA ARG A 78 -0.80 -0.97 11.39
C ARG A 78 -0.77 0.27 10.50
N ASN A 79 -1.91 0.92 10.39
CA ASN A 79 -2.04 2.22 9.75
C ASN A 79 -1.90 3.34 10.81
N ASP A 80 -0.79 4.07 10.76
CA ASP A 80 -0.55 5.20 11.67
C ASP A 80 -1.11 6.54 11.12
N ALA A 81 -1.73 6.52 9.92
CA ALA A 81 -2.37 7.70 9.35
C ALA A 81 -3.75 8.00 9.99
N ALA A 82 -4.19 9.25 9.86
CA ALA A 82 -5.54 9.69 10.23
C ALA A 82 -6.61 9.40 9.16
N TYR A 83 -6.23 8.71 8.07
CA TYR A 83 -7.08 8.39 6.93
C TYR A 83 -6.93 6.90 6.56
N PHE A 84 -7.85 6.41 5.74
CA PHE A 84 -7.79 5.03 5.23
C PHE A 84 -6.57 4.84 4.33
N ALA A 85 -5.94 3.68 4.40
CA ALA A 85 -4.83 3.31 3.56
C ALA A 85 -5.05 1.97 2.87
N HIS A 86 -4.63 1.86 1.60
CA HIS A 86 -4.56 0.57 0.92
C HIS A 86 -3.45 -0.28 1.51
N ALA A 87 -3.75 -1.53 1.81
CA ALA A 87 -2.75 -2.49 2.25
C ALA A 87 -1.85 -2.89 1.06
N PRO A 88 -0.52 -2.76 1.18
CA PRO A 88 0.42 -3.22 0.17
C PRO A 88 0.50 -4.75 0.16
N LEU A 89 1.03 -5.30 -0.92
CA LEU A 89 1.52 -6.67 -0.92
C LEU A 89 2.74 -6.75 0.01
N LEU A 90 2.83 -7.84 0.76
CA LEU A 90 3.97 -8.12 1.63
C LEU A 90 4.82 -9.22 1.00
N GLU A 91 6.11 -8.96 0.86
CA GLU A 91 7.09 -9.94 0.42
C GLU A 91 7.79 -10.52 1.64
N VAL A 92 7.64 -11.82 1.83
CA VAL A 92 8.28 -12.59 2.90
C VAL A 92 9.44 -13.35 2.30
N THR A 93 10.64 -13.06 2.77
CA THR A 93 11.87 -13.74 2.35
C THR A 93 12.50 -14.44 3.54
N VAL A 94 12.77 -15.73 3.39
CA VAL A 94 13.54 -16.54 4.35
C VAL A 94 14.96 -16.67 3.81
N MET A 95 15.94 -16.30 4.62
CA MET A 95 17.37 -16.36 4.26
C MET A 95 18.10 -17.34 5.17
N SER A 96 19.10 -18.02 4.63
CA SER A 96 20.05 -18.81 5.42
C SER A 96 21.00 -17.90 6.19
N GLU A 97 21.75 -18.46 7.15
CA GLU A 97 22.83 -17.79 7.87
C GLU A 97 23.87 -17.17 6.91
N GLY A 98 24.13 -17.79 5.77
CA GLY A 98 25.01 -17.26 4.72
C GLY A 98 24.40 -16.19 3.80
N GLY A 99 23.14 -15.75 4.06
CA GLY A 99 22.45 -14.73 3.26
C GLY A 99 21.84 -15.22 1.95
N ALA A 100 21.84 -16.53 1.69
CA ALA A 100 21.14 -17.08 0.54
C ALA A 100 19.63 -17.17 0.79
N ALA A 101 18.81 -16.78 -0.19
CA ALA A 101 17.37 -16.90 -0.11
C ALA A 101 16.95 -18.38 -0.18
N LEU A 102 16.28 -18.85 0.87
CA LEU A 102 15.75 -20.22 0.99
C LEU A 102 14.32 -20.30 0.46
N ALA A 103 13.51 -19.27 0.71
CA ALA A 103 12.15 -19.17 0.23
C ALA A 103 11.74 -17.70 0.08
N ASN A 104 10.83 -17.44 -0.86
CA ASN A 104 10.23 -16.12 -1.07
C ASN A 104 8.74 -16.32 -1.38
N GLN A 105 7.87 -15.52 -0.75
CA GLN A 105 6.44 -15.56 -0.98
C GLN A 105 5.84 -14.17 -0.87
N ILE A 106 4.93 -13.85 -1.80
CA ILE A 106 4.12 -12.64 -1.74
C ILE A 106 2.79 -12.99 -1.07
N ILE A 107 2.45 -12.24 -0.03
CA ILE A 107 1.22 -12.44 0.75
C ILE A 107 0.41 -11.14 0.83
N ARG A 108 -0.82 -11.26 1.29
CA ARG A 108 -1.73 -10.14 1.55
C ARG A 108 -2.12 -10.12 3.02
N THR A 109 -2.56 -8.96 3.47
CA THR A 109 -3.26 -8.81 4.74
C THR A 109 -4.73 -9.23 4.60
N ASP A 110 -5.40 -9.48 5.71
CA ASP A 110 -6.82 -9.86 5.75
C ASP A 110 -7.72 -8.75 5.15
N ASP A 111 -7.36 -7.49 5.40
CA ASP A 111 -8.08 -6.33 4.87
C ASP A 111 -7.27 -5.68 3.74
N GLU A 112 -7.93 -5.36 2.61
CA GLU A 112 -7.34 -4.60 1.51
C GLU A 112 -7.26 -3.09 1.80
N ILE A 113 -8.12 -2.60 2.72
CA ILE A 113 -8.17 -1.20 3.16
C ILE A 113 -8.15 -1.15 4.69
N ILE A 114 -7.13 -0.52 5.25
CA ILE A 114 -6.92 -0.42 6.69
C ILE A 114 -7.44 0.93 7.17
N ARG A 115 -8.34 0.91 8.17
CA ARG A 115 -8.89 2.12 8.78
C ARG A 115 -7.83 2.94 9.52
N PRO A 116 -8.09 4.24 9.78
CA PRO A 116 -7.22 5.05 10.62
C PRO A 116 -6.94 4.39 11.96
N SER A 117 -5.66 4.37 12.34
CA SER A 117 -5.18 3.80 13.62
C SER A 117 -5.54 2.32 13.87
N ALA A 118 -6.01 1.60 12.84
CA ALA A 118 -6.35 0.19 12.93
C ALA A 118 -5.20 -0.71 12.47
N THR A 119 -5.37 -2.01 12.70
CA THR A 119 -4.44 -3.06 12.26
C THR A 119 -5.17 -4.07 11.39
N SER A 120 -4.47 -4.62 10.39
CA SER A 120 -4.89 -5.78 9.62
C SER A 120 -3.88 -6.90 9.80
N SER A 121 -4.35 -8.12 10.03
CA SER A 121 -3.49 -9.28 10.26
C SER A 121 -3.01 -9.87 8.95
N PHE A 122 -1.89 -10.57 9.00
CA PHE A 122 -1.44 -11.44 7.94
C PHE A 122 -0.85 -12.72 8.50
N PHE A 123 -0.97 -13.79 7.73
CA PHE A 123 -0.45 -15.10 8.08
C PHE A 123 0.08 -15.78 6.82
N THR A 124 1.19 -16.50 6.97
CA THR A 124 1.66 -17.40 5.92
C THR A 124 2.42 -18.58 6.51
N GLN A 125 2.52 -19.63 5.71
CA GLN A 125 3.32 -20.80 6.02
C GLN A 125 4.25 -21.06 4.82
N LEU A 126 5.55 -21.17 5.08
CA LEU A 126 6.57 -21.47 4.08
C LEU A 126 7.25 -22.79 4.44
N VAL A 127 7.59 -23.55 3.39
CA VAL A 127 8.45 -24.72 3.47
C VAL A 127 9.76 -24.38 2.79
N PHE A 128 10.88 -24.68 3.44
CA PHE A 128 12.23 -24.41 2.92
C PHE A 128 13.20 -25.49 3.39
N GLU A 129 14.37 -25.56 2.76
CA GLU A 129 15.42 -26.46 3.24
C GLU A 129 15.85 -26.05 4.65
N ALA A 130 15.89 -27.03 5.57
CA ALA A 130 16.24 -26.81 6.97
C ALA A 130 17.60 -26.12 7.09
N SER A 131 17.61 -24.95 7.72
CA SER A 131 18.80 -24.17 8.04
C SER A 131 18.90 -24.01 9.55
N ARG A 132 20.12 -23.89 10.09
CA ARG A 132 20.32 -23.81 11.54
C ARG A 132 19.73 -22.55 12.17
N GLU A 133 19.86 -21.40 11.50
CA GLU A 133 19.38 -20.11 11.98
C GLU A 133 18.79 -19.29 10.80
N PRO A 134 17.57 -19.62 10.35
CA PRO A 134 16.96 -18.86 9.27
C PRO A 134 16.56 -17.45 9.74
N THR A 135 16.83 -16.46 8.91
CA THR A 135 16.38 -15.09 9.14
C THR A 135 15.18 -14.77 8.25
N VAL A 136 14.15 -14.18 8.81
CA VAL A 136 12.95 -13.77 8.07
C VAL A 136 12.92 -12.27 7.92
N THR A 137 12.71 -11.83 6.70
CA THR A 137 12.48 -10.41 6.38
C THR A 137 11.09 -10.27 5.74
N VAL A 138 10.33 -9.28 6.21
CA VAL A 138 9.04 -8.92 5.63
C VAL A 138 9.14 -7.49 5.12
N THR A 139 8.93 -7.30 3.82
CA THR A 139 8.98 -5.99 3.17
C THR A 139 7.64 -5.64 2.54
N MET A 140 7.27 -4.37 2.58
CA MET A 140 6.10 -3.85 1.88
C MET A 140 6.48 -3.55 0.43
N ARG A 141 5.67 -4.00 -0.52
CA ARG A 141 5.87 -3.74 -1.94
C ARG A 141 5.08 -2.52 -2.38
N ASP A 142 5.68 -1.71 -3.22
CA ASP A 142 5.04 -0.53 -3.83
C ASP A 142 4.34 -0.88 -5.17
N ASP A 143 3.66 -2.04 -5.21
CA ASP A 143 2.92 -2.45 -6.40
C ASP A 143 1.60 -1.67 -6.51
N PRO A 144 1.14 -1.33 -7.73
CA PRO A 144 -0.13 -0.67 -7.93
C PRO A 144 -1.30 -1.47 -7.37
N VAL A 145 -2.25 -0.77 -6.72
CA VAL A 145 -3.48 -1.37 -6.19
C VAL A 145 -4.34 -1.89 -7.34
N GLY A 146 -4.89 -3.10 -7.21
CA GLY A 146 -5.80 -3.68 -8.20
C GLY A 146 -5.13 -4.52 -9.29
N GLN A 147 -3.81 -4.54 -9.43
CA GLN A 147 -3.13 -5.49 -10.31
C GLN A 147 -3.20 -6.91 -9.72
N ARG A 148 -4.19 -7.67 -10.18
CA ARG A 148 -4.28 -9.12 -9.93
C ARG A 148 -3.35 -9.82 -10.93
N ARG A 149 -2.27 -10.38 -10.45
CA ARG A 149 -1.55 -11.44 -11.16
C ARG A 149 -2.00 -12.79 -10.65
#